data_44b2e60c9ddb6e2a80557abcdfe8e49f
#
_entry.id   44b2e60c9ddb6e2a80557abcdfe8e49f
#
_cell.length_a   1.000
_cell.length_b   1.000
_cell.length_c   1.000
_cell.angle_alpha   90.00
_cell.angle_beta   90.00
_cell.angle_gamma   90.00
#
_symmetry.space_group_name_H-M   'P 1'
#
loop_
_entity.id
_entity.type
_entity.pdbx_description
1 polymer ?
#
loop_
_entity_poly.entity_id
_entity_poly.type
_entity_poly.pdbx_seq_one_letter_code
_entity_poly.pdbx_strand_id
1 'polypeptide(L)'
;MNYAEILSNPARIRIMQYIAIHKEATVKELADHLPDIPRRTLYRHVDFLIDAGTIVVKEERRVRGAFERILKDNSEAFVDSCDLSESAYSFFMNLYSKFDSFNKKPHKNFKEEFMKEYLCFGTSFLYLNDDEMNAMMEELYEIPIKYEKAHNEKYGEGATGKLRSISFVSAPVE
;
A
#
# COMPACT_ATOMS: atom_id res chain seq x y z
N MET A 1 17.39 7.36 -2.82
CA MET A 1 16.01 7.81 -2.51
C MET A 1 15.49 6.89 -1.41
N ASN A 2 14.78 7.40 -0.42
CA ASN A 2 14.51 6.66 0.82
C ASN A 2 13.15 5.94 0.73
N TYR A 3 13.10 4.65 1.07
CA TYR A 3 11.88 3.84 1.16
C TYR A 3 10.81 4.47 2.08
N ALA A 4 11.25 5.11 3.13
CA ALA A 4 10.43 5.91 4.01
C ALA A 4 9.60 6.97 3.29
N GLU A 5 10.19 7.64 2.32
CA GLU A 5 9.52 8.68 1.55
C GLU A 5 8.40 8.10 0.67
N ILE A 6 8.59 6.87 0.17
CA ILE A 6 7.53 6.14 -0.54
C ILE A 6 6.39 5.79 0.41
N LEU A 7 6.71 5.15 1.54
CA LEU A 7 5.73 4.69 2.52
C LEU A 7 4.99 5.83 3.24
N SER A 8 5.54 7.03 3.26
CA SER A 8 4.89 8.19 3.88
C SER A 8 3.65 8.69 3.12
N ASN A 9 3.47 8.29 1.86
CA ASN A 9 2.39 8.79 1.01
C ASN A 9 1.38 7.69 0.65
N PRO A 10 0.14 7.74 1.16
CA PRO A 10 -0.87 6.72 0.90
C PRO A 10 -1.18 6.52 -0.59
N ALA A 11 -1.12 7.58 -1.41
CA ALA A 11 -1.37 7.46 -2.84
C ALA A 11 -0.30 6.60 -3.54
N ARG A 12 0.97 6.73 -3.15
CA ARG A 12 2.06 5.92 -3.71
C ARG A 12 1.91 4.45 -3.33
N ILE A 13 1.55 4.17 -2.08
CA ILE A 13 1.29 2.80 -1.63
C ILE A 13 0.15 2.17 -2.43
N ARG A 14 -0.95 2.88 -2.63
CA ARG A 14 -2.11 2.39 -3.40
C ARG A 14 -1.77 2.12 -4.87
N ILE A 15 -0.96 2.98 -5.49
CA ILE A 15 -0.46 2.75 -6.86
C ILE A 15 0.36 1.47 -6.93
N MET A 16 1.32 1.30 -6.01
CA MET A 16 2.16 0.09 -5.95
C MET A 16 1.32 -1.17 -5.70
N GLN A 17 0.38 -1.12 -4.76
CA GLN A 17 -0.53 -2.25 -4.47
C GLN A 17 -1.33 -2.64 -5.71
N TYR A 18 -1.90 -1.68 -6.43
CA TYR A 18 -2.66 -1.97 -7.65
C TYR A 18 -1.77 -2.69 -8.68
N ILE A 19 -0.56 -2.18 -8.94
CA ILE A 19 0.37 -2.77 -9.90
C ILE A 19 0.82 -4.17 -9.44
N ALA A 20 1.08 -4.37 -8.15
CA ALA A 20 1.47 -5.67 -7.60
C ALA A 20 0.36 -6.73 -7.76
N ILE A 21 -0.89 -6.36 -7.52
CA ILE A 21 -2.06 -7.25 -7.64
C ILE A 21 -2.33 -7.60 -9.11
N HIS A 22 -2.33 -6.60 -9.99
CA HIS A 22 -2.67 -6.78 -11.41
C HIS A 22 -1.47 -7.15 -12.28
N LYS A 23 -0.26 -7.19 -11.69
CA LYS A 23 1.06 -7.46 -12.32
C LYS A 23 1.53 -6.34 -13.23
N GLU A 24 0.65 -5.68 -13.95
CA GLU A 24 0.90 -4.58 -14.86
C GLU A 24 -0.27 -3.59 -14.80
N ALA A 25 0.01 -2.32 -15.05
CA ALA A 25 -1.04 -1.30 -15.17
C ALA A 25 -0.61 -0.14 -16.07
N THR A 26 -1.56 0.48 -16.75
CA THR A 26 -1.40 1.79 -17.36
C THR A 26 -1.76 2.90 -16.40
N VAL A 27 -1.27 4.13 -16.64
CA VAL A 27 -1.68 5.28 -15.82
C VAL A 27 -3.19 5.57 -15.93
N LYS A 28 -3.79 5.17 -17.06
CA LYS A 28 -5.25 5.29 -17.24
C LYS A 28 -6.00 4.35 -16.30
N GLU A 29 -5.63 3.07 -16.24
CA GLU A 29 -6.24 2.09 -15.34
C GLU A 29 -6.07 2.52 -13.87
N LEU A 30 -4.89 3.02 -13.50
CA LEU A 30 -4.67 3.61 -12.18
C LEU A 30 -5.59 4.79 -11.90
N ALA A 31 -5.83 5.68 -12.89
CA ALA A 31 -6.72 6.82 -12.71
C ALA A 31 -8.19 6.40 -12.57
N ASP A 32 -8.59 5.35 -13.26
CA ASP A 32 -9.94 4.80 -13.20
C ASP A 32 -10.19 4.09 -11.85
N HIS A 33 -9.15 3.40 -11.31
CA HIS A 33 -9.23 2.73 -9.99
C HIS A 33 -9.06 3.70 -8.80
N LEU A 34 -8.33 4.80 -8.96
CA LEU A 34 -8.02 5.78 -7.90
C LEU A 34 -8.64 7.16 -8.21
N PRO A 35 -9.97 7.27 -8.37
CA PRO A 35 -10.64 8.49 -8.83
C PRO A 35 -10.53 9.67 -7.86
N ASP A 36 -10.21 9.41 -6.60
CA ASP A 36 -9.94 10.40 -5.56
C ASP A 36 -8.58 11.10 -5.73
N ILE A 37 -7.70 10.57 -6.57
CA ILE A 37 -6.40 11.18 -6.86
C ILE A 37 -6.49 11.94 -8.19
N PRO A 38 -6.31 13.29 -8.18
CA PRO A 38 -6.32 14.06 -9.42
C PRO A 38 -5.27 13.55 -10.42
N ARG A 39 -5.62 13.41 -11.69
CA ARG A 39 -4.73 12.85 -12.74
C ARG A 39 -3.33 13.43 -12.74
N ARG A 40 -3.20 14.76 -12.62
CA ARG A 40 -1.88 15.44 -12.57
C ARG A 40 -1.05 14.97 -11.38
N THR A 41 -1.70 14.76 -10.24
CA THR A 41 -1.05 14.26 -9.01
C THR A 41 -0.64 12.79 -9.19
N LEU A 42 -1.51 11.99 -9.82
CA LEU A 42 -1.24 10.59 -10.12
C LEU A 42 0.01 10.44 -11.01
N TYR A 43 0.10 11.19 -12.12
CA TYR A 43 1.30 11.18 -12.98
C TYR A 43 2.57 11.50 -12.19
N ARG A 44 2.54 12.54 -11.34
CA ARG A 44 3.70 12.90 -10.50
C ARG A 44 4.09 11.79 -9.53
N HIS A 45 3.13 11.06 -8.97
CA HIS A 45 3.42 9.93 -8.10
C HIS A 45 3.98 8.75 -8.88
N VAL A 46 3.47 8.48 -10.07
CA VAL A 46 4.00 7.43 -10.96
C VAL A 46 5.44 7.76 -11.36
N ASP A 47 5.71 8.98 -11.82
CA ASP A 47 7.06 9.41 -12.18
C ASP A 47 8.01 9.30 -10.98
N PHE A 48 7.57 9.72 -9.78
CA PHE A 48 8.35 9.56 -8.56
C PHE A 48 8.69 8.07 -8.26
N LEU A 49 7.73 7.16 -8.43
CA LEU A 49 7.92 5.73 -8.17
C LEU A 49 8.83 5.08 -9.23
N ILE A 50 8.81 5.56 -10.48
CA ILE A 50 9.74 5.16 -11.53
C ILE A 50 11.15 5.64 -11.18
N ASP A 51 11.31 6.90 -10.81
CA ASP A 51 12.61 7.49 -10.43
C ASP A 51 13.18 6.82 -9.17
N ALA A 52 12.30 6.38 -8.26
CA ALA A 52 12.67 5.59 -7.09
C ALA A 52 13.05 4.14 -7.41
N GLY A 53 12.68 3.63 -8.58
CA GLY A 53 12.96 2.25 -8.98
C GLY A 53 12.01 1.19 -8.41
N THR A 54 10.92 1.59 -7.73
CA THR A 54 9.92 0.65 -7.19
C THR A 54 8.95 0.11 -8.22
N ILE A 55 8.73 0.87 -9.29
CA ILE A 55 8.05 0.44 -10.50
C ILE A 55 8.90 0.75 -11.71
N VAL A 56 8.73 0.00 -12.78
CA VAL A 56 9.44 0.21 -14.05
C VAL A 56 8.46 0.33 -15.20
N VAL A 57 8.88 1.06 -16.24
CA VAL A 57 8.16 1.06 -17.52
C VAL A 57 8.56 -0.20 -18.27
N LYS A 58 7.63 -1.15 -18.37
CA LYS A 58 7.82 -2.39 -19.13
C LYS A 58 7.81 -2.13 -20.63
N GLU A 59 6.88 -1.29 -21.08
CA GLU A 59 6.62 -1.02 -22.48
C GLU A 59 6.00 0.37 -22.66
N GLU A 60 6.34 1.03 -23.77
CA GLU A 60 5.62 2.20 -24.25
C GLU A 60 4.93 1.86 -25.57
N ARG A 61 3.63 2.06 -25.66
CA ARG A 61 2.85 1.84 -26.88
C ARG A 61 2.11 3.08 -27.32
N ARG A 62 1.92 3.21 -28.63
CA ARG A 62 1.16 4.33 -29.19
C ARG A 62 -0.31 3.97 -29.28
N VAL A 63 -1.17 4.72 -28.57
CA VAL A 63 -2.61 4.56 -28.56
C VAL A 63 -3.25 5.87 -28.96
N ARG A 64 -3.99 5.87 -30.08
CA ARG A 64 -4.72 7.05 -30.61
C ARG A 64 -3.87 8.32 -30.69
N GLY A 65 -2.57 8.18 -31.04
CA GLY A 65 -1.65 9.32 -31.21
C GLY A 65 -0.91 9.78 -29.93
N ALA A 66 -1.21 9.23 -28.77
CA ALA A 66 -0.50 9.45 -27.52
C ALA A 66 0.34 8.22 -27.15
N PHE A 67 1.39 8.44 -26.37
CA PHE A 67 2.15 7.34 -25.77
C PHE A 67 1.51 6.92 -24.45
N GLU A 68 1.29 5.62 -24.29
CA GLU A 68 0.82 5.00 -23.08
C GLU A 68 1.92 4.08 -22.50
N ARG A 69 2.27 4.29 -21.25
CA ARG A 69 3.26 3.48 -20.52
C ARG A 69 2.58 2.33 -19.81
N ILE A 70 3.07 1.11 -20.00
CA ILE A 70 2.71 -0.06 -19.20
C ILE A 70 3.73 -0.15 -18.07
N LEU A 71 3.25 -0.07 -16.85
CA LEU A 71 4.01 -0.09 -15.62
C LEU A 71 4.01 -1.50 -15.05
N LYS A 72 5.14 -1.90 -14.45
CA LYS A 72 5.31 -3.18 -13.77
C LYS A 72 5.95 -2.96 -12.40
N ASP A 73 5.59 -3.80 -11.44
CA ASP A 73 6.23 -3.83 -10.11
C ASP A 73 7.71 -4.22 -10.20
N ASN A 74 8.53 -3.56 -9.41
CA ASN A 74 9.97 -3.81 -9.27
C ASN A 74 10.39 -3.74 -7.79
N SER A 75 9.45 -3.96 -6.88
CA SER A 75 9.67 -3.78 -5.45
C SER A 75 10.73 -4.72 -4.87
N GLU A 76 10.88 -5.94 -5.40
CA GLU A 76 11.92 -6.89 -4.97
C GLU A 76 13.33 -6.30 -5.17
N ALA A 77 13.64 -5.86 -6.39
CA ALA A 77 14.95 -5.26 -6.72
C ALA A 77 15.20 -3.96 -5.94
N PHE A 78 14.13 -3.25 -5.58
CA PHE A 78 14.23 -2.04 -4.79
C PHE A 78 14.56 -2.35 -3.31
N VAL A 79 13.91 -3.34 -2.70
CA VAL A 79 14.14 -3.73 -1.29
C VAL A 79 15.59 -4.13 -1.07
N ASP A 80 16.21 -4.84 -2.00
CA ASP A 80 17.63 -5.25 -1.93
C ASP A 80 18.59 -4.06 -1.84
N SER A 81 18.17 -2.88 -2.27
CA SER A 81 18.98 -1.65 -2.28
C SER A 81 18.76 -0.71 -1.09
N CYS A 82 17.83 -1.04 -0.19
CA CYS A 82 17.40 -0.14 0.88
C CYS A 82 18.12 -0.37 2.21
N ASP A 83 18.37 0.72 2.94
CA ASP A 83 18.69 0.64 4.37
C ASP A 83 17.45 0.24 5.15
N LEU A 84 17.46 -0.99 5.68
CA LEU A 84 16.33 -1.58 6.38
C LEU A 84 16.01 -0.82 7.68
N SER A 85 17.03 -0.36 8.42
CA SER A 85 16.85 0.35 9.69
C SER A 85 16.14 1.69 9.50
N GLU A 86 16.57 2.47 8.50
CA GLU A 86 15.93 3.75 8.17
C GLU A 86 14.50 3.53 7.66
N SER A 87 14.29 2.49 6.86
CA SER A 87 12.99 2.12 6.33
C SER A 87 12.02 1.71 7.45
N ALA A 88 12.46 0.88 8.40
CA ALA A 88 11.68 0.46 9.55
C ALA A 88 11.29 1.65 10.43
N TYR A 89 12.25 2.51 10.79
CA TYR A 89 11.97 3.71 11.58
C TYR A 89 10.87 4.57 10.96
N SER A 90 10.98 4.84 9.68
CA SER A 90 10.01 5.68 8.96
C SER A 90 8.65 5.01 8.82
N PHE A 91 8.61 3.69 8.64
CA PHE A 91 7.37 2.91 8.68
C PHE A 91 6.66 3.07 10.03
N PHE A 92 7.38 2.87 11.14
CA PHE A 92 6.82 3.01 12.48
C PHE A 92 6.38 4.44 12.80
N MET A 93 7.12 5.44 12.38
CA MET A 93 6.73 6.86 12.55
C MET A 93 5.47 7.19 11.75
N ASN A 94 5.31 6.65 10.54
CA ASN A 94 4.09 6.80 9.75
C ASN A 94 2.89 6.11 10.43
N LEU A 95 3.09 4.90 10.93
CA LEU A 95 2.07 4.16 11.66
C LEU A 95 1.64 4.92 12.93
N TYR A 96 2.60 5.38 13.73
CA TYR A 96 2.34 6.19 14.92
C TYR A 96 1.52 7.45 14.59
N SER A 97 1.85 8.16 13.52
CA SER A 97 1.16 9.39 13.13
C SER A 97 -0.33 9.20 12.85
N LYS A 98 -0.74 8.01 12.38
CA LYS A 98 -2.15 7.68 12.14
C LYS A 98 -2.93 7.57 13.45
N PHE A 99 -2.36 6.94 14.46
CA PHE A 99 -2.95 6.84 15.79
C PHE A 99 -2.94 8.19 16.52
N ASP A 100 -1.84 8.94 16.42
CA ASP A 100 -1.73 10.29 16.99
C ASP A 100 -2.75 11.26 16.39
N SER A 101 -2.97 11.20 15.09
CA SER A 101 -3.99 11.98 14.39
C SER A 101 -5.41 11.63 14.84
N PHE A 102 -5.70 10.38 15.13
CA PHE A 102 -6.98 9.98 15.72
C PHE A 102 -7.09 10.50 17.15
N ASN A 103 -6.06 10.29 17.98
CA ASN A 103 -6.06 10.67 19.39
C ASN A 103 -6.18 12.18 19.63
N LYS A 104 -5.69 13.02 18.71
CA LYS A 104 -5.78 14.48 18.78
C LYS A 104 -7.15 15.05 18.39
N LYS A 105 -8.04 14.25 17.80
CA LYS A 105 -9.40 14.70 17.49
C LYS A 105 -10.25 14.74 18.77
N PRO A 106 -11.19 15.70 18.88
CA PRO A 106 -12.14 15.71 19.98
C PRO A 106 -13.09 14.51 19.86
N HIS A 107 -13.18 13.70 20.90
CA HIS A 107 -14.07 12.53 20.96
C HIS A 107 -15.16 12.75 21.98
N LYS A 108 -16.43 12.49 21.61
CA LYS A 108 -17.56 12.47 22.56
C LYS A 108 -17.51 11.22 23.43
N ASN A 109 -17.17 10.08 22.82
CA ASN A 109 -16.95 8.80 23.49
C ASN A 109 -15.77 8.10 22.82
N PHE A 110 -14.57 8.26 23.37
CA PHE A 110 -13.34 7.73 22.80
C PHE A 110 -13.40 6.22 22.54
N LYS A 111 -13.89 5.44 23.51
CA LYS A 111 -13.96 3.98 23.39
C LYS A 111 -14.89 3.54 22.26
N GLU A 112 -16.04 4.16 22.15
CA GLU A 112 -17.00 3.84 21.09
C GLU A 112 -16.48 4.22 19.72
N GLU A 113 -15.88 5.41 19.58
CA GLU A 113 -15.30 5.88 18.33
C GLU A 113 -14.09 5.07 17.92
N PHE A 114 -13.22 4.66 18.88
CA PHE A 114 -12.11 3.78 18.65
C PHE A 114 -12.56 2.43 18.05
N MET A 115 -13.61 1.84 18.63
CA MET A 115 -14.17 0.57 18.14
C MET A 115 -14.83 0.72 16.76
N LYS A 116 -15.55 1.83 16.52
CA LYS A 116 -16.18 2.11 15.21
C LYS A 116 -15.17 2.32 14.09
N GLU A 117 -14.01 2.88 14.40
CA GLU A 117 -12.93 3.05 13.42
C GLU A 117 -12.10 1.78 13.23
N TYR A 118 -12.40 0.70 13.97
CA TYR A 118 -11.64 -0.57 13.93
C TYR A 118 -10.14 -0.37 14.14
N LEU A 119 -9.78 0.60 14.99
CA LEU A 119 -8.39 0.79 15.39
C LEU A 119 -7.96 -0.40 16.26
N CYS A 120 -6.87 -1.03 15.89
CA CYS A 120 -6.32 -2.13 16.66
C CYS A 120 -4.79 -2.12 16.59
N PHE A 121 -4.18 -2.59 17.65
CA PHE A 121 -2.78 -2.97 17.70
C PHE A 121 -2.65 -4.14 18.67
N GLY A 122 -1.79 -5.05 18.37
CA GLY A 122 -1.61 -6.24 19.21
C GLY A 122 -0.34 -6.98 18.82
N THR A 123 0.13 -7.81 19.72
CA THR A 123 1.28 -8.67 19.54
C THR A 123 0.90 -10.08 19.96
N SER A 124 1.28 -11.05 19.15
CA SER A 124 1.21 -12.48 19.49
C SER A 124 2.61 -13.08 19.44
N PHE A 125 2.88 -13.96 20.36
CA PHE A 125 4.13 -14.73 20.38
C PHE A 125 3.83 -16.15 19.92
N LEU A 126 4.46 -16.57 18.84
CA LEU A 126 4.24 -17.86 18.21
C LEU A 126 5.58 -18.58 18.02
N TYR A 127 5.57 -19.89 18.24
CA TYR A 127 6.69 -20.76 17.85
C TYR A 127 6.33 -21.37 16.49
N LEU A 128 6.98 -20.90 15.44
CA LEU A 128 6.75 -21.36 14.06
C LEU A 128 8.09 -21.78 13.46
N ASN A 129 8.10 -22.87 12.70
CA ASN A 129 9.19 -23.18 11.81
C ASN A 129 9.06 -22.36 10.51
N ASP A 130 10.07 -22.45 9.62
CA ASP A 130 10.10 -21.66 8.40
C ASP A 130 8.92 -21.95 7.46
N ASP A 131 8.49 -23.21 7.34
CA ASP A 131 7.36 -23.59 6.49
C ASP A 131 6.05 -23.02 7.03
N GLU A 132 5.83 -23.12 8.34
CA GLU A 132 4.64 -22.57 9.01
C GLU A 132 4.62 -21.03 8.92
N MET A 133 5.78 -20.39 9.05
CA MET A 133 5.90 -18.93 8.92
C MET A 133 5.59 -18.51 7.48
N ASN A 134 6.13 -19.19 6.48
CA ASN A 134 5.85 -18.92 5.07
C ASN A 134 4.37 -19.07 4.75
N ALA A 135 3.72 -20.16 5.19
CA ALA A 135 2.30 -20.37 5.00
C ALA A 135 1.45 -19.26 5.63
N MET A 136 1.79 -18.86 6.86
CA MET A 136 1.10 -17.75 7.54
C MET A 136 1.27 -16.41 6.78
N MET A 137 2.47 -16.14 6.27
CA MET A 137 2.72 -14.91 5.50
C MET A 137 1.95 -14.90 4.17
N GLU A 138 1.86 -16.04 3.47
CA GLU A 138 1.05 -16.16 2.26
C GLU A 138 -0.43 -15.84 2.54
N GLU A 139 -1.01 -16.44 3.60
CA GLU A 139 -2.39 -16.13 4.00
C GLU A 139 -2.58 -14.64 4.33
N LEU A 140 -1.64 -14.03 5.07
CA LEU A 140 -1.71 -12.60 5.41
C LEU A 140 -1.68 -11.69 4.17
N TYR A 141 -0.92 -12.04 3.14
CA TYR A 141 -0.89 -11.30 1.88
C TYR A 141 -2.15 -11.48 1.03
N GLU A 142 -2.78 -12.65 1.09
CA GLU A 142 -4.01 -12.93 0.33
C GLU A 142 -5.24 -12.23 0.91
N ILE A 143 -5.29 -12.00 2.23
CA ILE A 143 -6.47 -11.42 2.90
C ILE A 143 -6.86 -10.06 2.30
N PRO A 144 -5.98 -9.05 2.18
CA PRO A 144 -6.34 -7.76 1.58
C PRO A 144 -6.85 -7.90 0.14
N ILE A 145 -6.20 -8.75 -0.66
CA ILE A 145 -6.56 -9.00 -2.06
C ILE A 145 -7.95 -9.58 -2.17
N LYS A 146 -8.27 -10.58 -1.35
CA LYS A 146 -9.59 -11.23 -1.29
C LYS A 146 -10.69 -10.23 -0.98
N TYR A 147 -10.49 -9.36 0.02
CA TYR A 147 -11.50 -8.39 0.43
C TYR A 147 -11.65 -7.24 -0.56
N GLU A 148 -10.57 -6.79 -1.19
CA GLU A 148 -10.61 -5.79 -2.26
C GLU A 148 -11.38 -6.33 -3.48
N LYS A 149 -11.08 -7.57 -3.92
CA LYS A 149 -11.79 -8.21 -5.00
C LYS A 149 -13.29 -8.34 -4.71
N ALA A 150 -13.66 -8.84 -3.54
CA ALA A 150 -15.07 -8.97 -3.14
C ALA A 150 -15.79 -7.61 -3.05
N HIS A 151 -15.09 -6.54 -2.64
CA HIS A 151 -15.62 -5.19 -2.62
C HIS A 151 -15.87 -4.67 -4.04
N ASN A 152 -14.90 -4.84 -4.94
CA ASN A 152 -14.98 -4.38 -6.32
C ASN A 152 -16.06 -5.12 -7.12
N GLU A 153 -16.22 -6.43 -6.90
CA GLU A 153 -17.31 -7.22 -7.50
C GLU A 153 -18.70 -6.72 -7.06
N LYS A 154 -18.84 -6.27 -5.83
CA LYS A 154 -20.12 -5.83 -5.27
C LYS A 154 -20.46 -4.37 -5.59
N TYR A 155 -19.49 -3.50 -5.62
CA TYR A 155 -19.70 -2.04 -5.66
C TYR A 155 -19.05 -1.34 -6.87
N GLY A 156 -18.25 -2.04 -7.68
CA GLY A 156 -17.42 -1.50 -8.75
C GLY A 156 -16.05 -1.00 -8.30
N GLU A 157 -15.10 -0.95 -9.22
CA GLU A 157 -13.74 -0.47 -8.95
C GLU A 157 -13.73 1.01 -8.52
N GLY A 158 -12.88 1.32 -7.55
CA GLY A 158 -12.75 2.69 -7.01
C GLY A 158 -13.95 3.16 -6.21
N ALA A 159 -14.82 2.26 -5.79
CA ALA A 159 -16.09 2.55 -5.17
C ALA A 159 -15.98 3.08 -3.74
N THR A 160 -17.14 3.52 -3.28
CA THR A 160 -17.37 4.17 -1.99
C THR A 160 -16.99 3.32 -0.78
N GLY A 161 -16.49 3.97 0.23
CA GLY A 161 -16.09 3.35 1.50
C GLY A 161 -15.05 4.22 2.19
N LYS A 162 -14.67 3.84 3.41
CA LYS A 162 -13.55 4.47 4.09
C LYS A 162 -12.27 3.78 3.67
N LEU A 163 -11.29 4.53 3.19
CA LEU A 163 -9.95 4.01 2.96
C LEU A 163 -9.36 3.55 4.30
N ARG A 164 -8.94 2.29 4.35
CA ARG A 164 -8.33 1.65 5.52
C ARG A 164 -6.87 1.33 5.23
N SER A 165 -6.01 1.53 6.22
CA SER A 165 -4.63 1.06 6.19
C SER A 165 -4.48 -0.08 7.17
N ILE A 166 -4.07 -1.23 6.68
CA ILE A 166 -3.76 -2.42 7.48
C ILE A 166 -2.26 -2.64 7.35
N SER A 167 -1.58 -2.83 8.47
CA SER A 167 -0.12 -3.03 8.49
C SER A 167 0.19 -4.26 9.33
N PHE A 168 1.02 -5.13 8.81
CA PHE A 168 1.56 -6.29 9.52
C PHE A 168 3.04 -6.04 9.81
N VAL A 169 3.48 -6.44 11.00
CA VAL A 169 4.88 -6.35 11.43
C VAL A 169 5.24 -7.70 12.03
N SER A 170 6.31 -8.28 11.55
CA SER A 170 6.91 -9.48 12.12
C SER A 170 8.39 -9.21 12.37
N ALA A 171 8.88 -9.65 13.54
CA ALA A 171 10.27 -9.58 13.88
C ALA A 171 10.65 -10.80 14.75
N PRO A 172 11.88 -11.33 14.64
CA PRO A 172 12.36 -12.35 15.56
C PRO A 172 12.40 -11.79 16.98
N VAL A 173 12.17 -12.64 17.97
CA VAL A 173 12.31 -12.35 19.39
C VAL A 173 13.56 -13.08 19.87
N GLU A 174 14.56 -12.36 20.38
CA GLU A 174 15.77 -12.92 20.99
C GLU A 174 15.49 -13.51 22.36
#